data_3602a4da39a9f3bb3329d53997f0adee
#
_entry.id   3602a4da39a9f3bb3329d53997f0adee
#
_cell.length_a   1.000
_cell.length_b   1.000
_cell.length_c   1.000
_cell.angle_alpha   90.00
_cell.angle_beta   90.00
_cell.angle_gamma   90.00
#
_symmetry.space_group_name_H-M   'P 1'
#
loop_
_entity.id
_entity.type
_entity.pdbx_description
1 polymer ?
#
loop_
_entity_poly.entity_id
_entity_poly.type
_entity_poly.pdbx_seq_one_letter_code
_entity_poly.pdbx_strand_id
1 'polypeptide(L)'
;PCGVHVIMRVLDGPEIWQNAVTKELLRDSLKTTLTTQHSMCVWQKIFNVRWSNTGMRSEIRDRIHDALRGQWADIANTETGSVLFQHLLANMMLSETDDAIEEVFQRFHECICHPWGVWVIQHLIEYGSPAIRECIAQRLISSAATVSLSSYGSKAVQCAQRHCGEVFQNKYADVLCRVTASHHETVRPKGPSRPLIIEVAAAQHGLPILTQLLTSTTPARRTLIIDLVRMNAVFLKSNRSGARAFQLCGAYGYVLHQS
;
A
#
# COMPACT_ATOMS: atom_id res chain seq x y z
N PRO A 1 -14.17 -6.76 -28.22
CA PRO A 1 -12.71 -6.89 -28.39
C PRO A 1 -12.18 -6.17 -29.63
N CYS A 2 -12.84 -6.29 -30.81
CA CYS A 2 -12.33 -5.70 -32.06
C CYS A 2 -12.23 -4.16 -32.06
N GLY A 3 -13.16 -3.46 -31.38
CA GLY A 3 -13.16 -2.00 -31.34
C GLY A 3 -11.93 -1.37 -30.64
N VAL A 4 -11.35 -2.06 -29.65
CA VAL A 4 -10.17 -1.56 -28.91
C VAL A 4 -8.99 -1.34 -29.85
N HIS A 5 -8.70 -2.26 -30.77
CA HIS A 5 -7.59 -2.14 -31.71
C HIS A 5 -7.76 -0.94 -32.66
N VAL A 6 -9.00 -0.66 -33.08
CA VAL A 6 -9.29 0.51 -33.92
C VAL A 6 -9.03 1.80 -33.15
N ILE A 7 -9.55 1.89 -31.91
CA ILE A 7 -9.35 3.05 -31.03
C ILE A 7 -7.85 3.27 -30.77
N MET A 8 -7.10 2.19 -30.47
CA MET A 8 -5.66 2.27 -30.23
C MET A 8 -4.91 2.84 -31.45
N ARG A 9 -5.31 2.43 -32.66
CA ARG A 9 -4.73 2.97 -33.91
C ARG A 9 -5.08 4.44 -34.14
N VAL A 10 -6.31 4.85 -33.83
CA VAL A 10 -6.70 6.27 -33.92
C VAL A 10 -5.91 7.12 -32.93
N LEU A 11 -5.66 6.60 -31.72
CA LEU A 11 -4.83 7.28 -30.72
C LEU A 11 -3.33 7.36 -31.08
N ASP A 12 -2.85 6.61 -32.10
CA ASP A 12 -1.51 6.76 -32.70
C ASP A 12 -1.48 7.85 -33.79
N GLY A 13 -2.65 8.32 -34.20
CA GLY A 13 -2.80 9.30 -35.28
C GLY A 13 -2.67 10.75 -34.83
N PRO A 14 -3.07 11.70 -35.71
CA PRO A 14 -3.05 13.13 -35.42
C PRO A 14 -3.89 13.51 -34.19
N GLU A 15 -3.51 14.57 -33.49
CA GLU A 15 -4.18 15.05 -32.27
C GLU A 15 -5.69 15.32 -32.46
N ILE A 16 -6.11 15.75 -33.66
CA ILE A 16 -7.52 15.98 -33.96
C ILE A 16 -8.35 14.68 -33.80
N TRP A 17 -7.80 13.53 -34.21
CA TRP A 17 -8.46 12.23 -34.05
C TRP A 17 -8.40 11.75 -32.60
N GLN A 18 -7.26 11.95 -31.91
CA GLN A 18 -7.13 11.66 -30.49
C GLN A 18 -8.17 12.43 -29.67
N ASN A 19 -8.33 13.74 -29.96
CA ASN A 19 -9.33 14.59 -29.31
C ASN A 19 -10.76 14.08 -29.56
N ALA A 20 -11.11 13.74 -30.81
CA ALA A 20 -12.45 13.27 -31.15
C ALA A 20 -12.82 11.97 -30.42
N VAL A 21 -11.92 10.99 -30.44
CA VAL A 21 -12.14 9.70 -29.76
C VAL A 21 -12.20 9.88 -28.25
N THR A 22 -11.31 10.68 -27.67
CA THR A 22 -11.28 10.92 -26.22
C THR A 22 -12.56 11.59 -25.76
N LYS A 23 -13.04 12.62 -26.48
CA LYS A 23 -14.32 13.29 -26.17
C LYS A 23 -15.49 12.34 -26.21
N GLU A 24 -15.51 11.40 -27.16
CA GLU A 24 -16.58 10.40 -27.23
C GLU A 24 -16.54 9.44 -26.05
N LEU A 25 -15.35 8.98 -25.65
CA LEU A 25 -15.18 8.11 -24.48
C LEU A 25 -15.52 8.80 -23.16
N LEU A 26 -15.40 10.13 -23.07
CA LEU A 26 -15.78 10.93 -21.90
C LEU A 26 -17.29 11.16 -21.75
N ARG A 27 -18.14 10.68 -22.69
CA ARG A 27 -19.59 10.79 -22.64
C ARG A 27 -20.24 9.69 -21.81
N ASP A 28 -21.31 9.08 -22.28
CA ASP A 28 -22.29 8.31 -21.53
C ASP A 28 -21.81 7.01 -20.89
N SER A 29 -20.70 6.42 -21.33
CA SER A 29 -20.18 5.15 -20.83
C SER A 29 -18.87 5.23 -20.06
N LEU A 30 -18.47 6.43 -19.61
CA LEU A 30 -17.17 6.70 -19.03
C LEU A 30 -16.81 5.75 -17.88
N LYS A 31 -17.66 5.64 -16.87
CA LYS A 31 -17.42 4.75 -15.72
C LYS A 31 -17.23 3.28 -16.14
N THR A 32 -18.09 2.78 -17.04
CA THR A 32 -18.00 1.40 -17.53
C THR A 32 -16.69 1.16 -18.27
N THR A 33 -16.27 2.11 -19.13
CA THR A 33 -15.02 1.97 -19.89
C THR A 33 -13.78 2.11 -19.00
N LEU A 34 -13.82 2.94 -17.96
CA LEU A 34 -12.72 3.08 -17.00
C LEU A 34 -12.49 1.83 -16.15
N THR A 35 -13.54 1.08 -15.85
CA THR A 35 -13.50 -0.09 -14.95
C THR A 35 -13.46 -1.43 -15.67
N THR A 36 -13.54 -1.45 -17.00
CA THR A 36 -13.49 -2.68 -17.79
C THR A 36 -12.06 -3.01 -18.21
N GLN A 37 -11.64 -4.26 -18.00
CA GLN A 37 -10.29 -4.74 -18.30
C GLN A 37 -9.88 -4.49 -19.77
N HIS A 38 -10.80 -4.71 -20.72
CA HIS A 38 -10.49 -4.55 -22.15
C HIS A 38 -10.26 -3.10 -22.60
N SER A 39 -10.81 -2.13 -21.90
CA SER A 39 -10.64 -0.69 -22.21
C SER A 39 -9.48 -0.04 -21.47
N MET A 40 -8.87 -0.73 -20.50
CA MET A 40 -7.78 -0.17 -19.71
C MET A 40 -6.58 0.26 -20.58
N CYS A 41 -6.20 -0.50 -21.59
CA CYS A 41 -5.10 -0.13 -22.48
C CYS A 41 -5.39 1.17 -23.27
N VAL A 42 -6.67 1.42 -23.60
CA VAL A 42 -7.10 2.66 -24.25
C VAL A 42 -6.90 3.85 -23.30
N TRP A 43 -7.37 3.73 -22.05
CA TRP A 43 -7.21 4.78 -21.06
C TRP A 43 -5.74 5.03 -20.70
N GLN A 44 -4.94 3.98 -20.53
CA GLN A 44 -3.49 4.11 -20.34
C GLN A 44 -2.85 4.92 -21.47
N LYS A 45 -3.27 4.67 -22.72
CA LYS A 45 -2.76 5.41 -23.87
C LYS A 45 -3.21 6.86 -23.83
N ILE A 46 -4.49 7.15 -23.54
CA ILE A 46 -5.03 8.51 -23.40
C ILE A 46 -4.26 9.31 -22.34
N PHE A 47 -3.97 8.71 -21.17
CA PHE A 47 -3.21 9.37 -20.12
C PHE A 47 -1.75 9.68 -20.51
N ASN A 48 -1.17 8.90 -21.41
CA ASN A 48 0.18 9.09 -21.90
C ASN A 48 0.27 10.03 -23.12
N VAL A 49 -0.85 10.44 -23.72
CA VAL A 49 -0.85 11.40 -24.83
C VAL A 49 -0.32 12.75 -24.33
N ARG A 50 0.59 13.34 -25.12
CA ARG A 50 1.07 14.71 -24.90
C ARG A 50 0.09 15.68 -25.55
N TRP A 51 -0.95 16.03 -24.82
CA TRP A 51 -1.95 17.00 -25.28
C TRP A 51 -1.32 18.37 -25.45
N SER A 52 -1.39 18.94 -26.67
CA SER A 52 -0.95 20.33 -26.94
C SER A 52 -1.88 21.34 -26.26
N ASN A 53 -3.17 20.99 -26.14
CA ASN A 53 -4.15 21.79 -25.43
C ASN A 53 -4.27 21.31 -23.97
N THR A 54 -3.86 22.17 -23.04
CA THR A 54 -4.01 21.92 -21.60
C THR A 54 -5.46 21.72 -21.16
N GLY A 55 -6.44 22.28 -21.87
CA GLY A 55 -7.87 22.13 -21.61
C GLY A 55 -8.35 20.68 -21.73
N MET A 56 -7.82 19.90 -22.70
CA MET A 56 -8.19 18.48 -22.85
C MET A 56 -7.77 17.66 -21.64
N ARG A 57 -6.59 17.89 -21.09
CA ARG A 57 -6.10 17.19 -19.91
C ARG A 57 -6.97 17.50 -18.68
N SER A 58 -7.34 18.77 -18.51
CA SER A 58 -8.25 19.17 -17.43
C SER A 58 -9.65 18.55 -17.61
N GLU A 59 -10.19 18.56 -18.85
CA GLU A 59 -11.49 17.93 -19.14
C GLU A 59 -11.49 16.43 -18.82
N ILE A 60 -10.45 15.70 -19.21
CA ILE A 60 -10.30 14.27 -18.88
C ILE A 60 -10.32 14.06 -17.37
N ARG A 61 -9.51 14.82 -16.64
CA ARG A 61 -9.43 14.74 -15.19
C ARG A 61 -10.79 14.99 -14.52
N ASP A 62 -11.41 16.14 -14.85
CA ASP A 62 -12.65 16.57 -14.20
C ASP A 62 -13.80 15.59 -14.46
N ARG A 63 -13.91 15.09 -15.69
CA ARG A 63 -14.92 14.11 -16.06
C ARG A 63 -14.71 12.76 -15.37
N ILE A 64 -13.47 12.29 -15.25
CA ILE A 64 -13.15 11.05 -14.52
C ILE A 64 -13.45 11.22 -13.04
N HIS A 65 -13.03 12.34 -12.46
CA HIS A 65 -13.28 12.64 -11.04
C HIS A 65 -14.80 12.65 -10.74
N ASP A 66 -15.59 13.35 -11.55
CA ASP A 66 -17.04 13.41 -11.38
C ASP A 66 -17.72 12.03 -11.54
N ALA A 67 -17.25 11.23 -12.48
CA ALA A 67 -17.80 9.88 -12.74
C ALA A 67 -17.50 8.87 -11.63
N LEU A 68 -16.39 9.06 -10.89
CA LEU A 68 -15.88 8.12 -9.88
C LEU A 68 -16.00 8.63 -8.45
N ARG A 69 -16.48 9.87 -8.25
CA ARG A 69 -16.67 10.48 -6.92
C ARG A 69 -17.50 9.59 -6.01
N GLY A 70 -17.07 9.43 -4.77
CA GLY A 70 -17.69 8.57 -3.77
C GLY A 70 -17.47 7.06 -3.97
N GLN A 71 -16.65 6.64 -4.95
CA GLN A 71 -16.41 5.26 -5.30
C GLN A 71 -14.92 4.91 -5.41
N TRP A 72 -14.03 5.85 -5.13
CA TRP A 72 -12.59 5.65 -5.31
C TRP A 72 -12.02 4.50 -4.49
N ALA A 73 -12.50 4.29 -3.26
CA ALA A 73 -12.07 3.17 -2.44
C ALA A 73 -12.55 1.81 -2.99
N ASP A 74 -13.79 1.74 -3.52
CA ASP A 74 -14.30 0.52 -4.14
C ASP A 74 -13.52 0.19 -5.42
N ILE A 75 -13.24 1.20 -6.22
CA ILE A 75 -12.46 1.08 -7.46
C ILE A 75 -11.02 0.65 -7.15
N ALA A 76 -10.37 1.25 -6.16
CA ALA A 76 -9.03 0.86 -5.71
C ALA A 76 -8.96 -0.62 -5.30
N ASN A 77 -10.06 -1.18 -4.82
CA ASN A 77 -10.18 -2.58 -4.42
C ASN A 77 -10.53 -3.54 -5.58
N THR A 78 -10.50 -3.08 -6.83
CA THR A 78 -10.61 -3.95 -8.01
C THR A 78 -9.29 -4.03 -8.77
N GLU A 79 -9.09 -5.11 -9.54
CA GLU A 79 -7.90 -5.30 -10.37
C GLU A 79 -7.69 -4.12 -11.32
N THR A 80 -8.66 -3.89 -12.18
CA THR A 80 -8.62 -2.82 -13.20
C THR A 80 -8.55 -1.44 -12.56
N GLY A 81 -9.33 -1.22 -11.50
CA GLY A 81 -9.39 0.08 -10.82
C GLY A 81 -8.10 0.43 -10.07
N SER A 82 -7.40 -0.53 -9.48
CA SER A 82 -6.10 -0.28 -8.85
C SER A 82 -5.06 0.18 -9.87
N VAL A 83 -5.07 -0.41 -11.06
CA VAL A 83 -4.19 0.01 -12.18
C VAL A 83 -4.59 1.39 -12.69
N LEU A 84 -5.90 1.64 -12.89
CA LEU A 84 -6.40 2.96 -13.26
C LEU A 84 -5.93 4.03 -12.28
N PHE A 85 -6.11 3.79 -10.99
CA PHE A 85 -5.74 4.73 -9.93
C PHE A 85 -4.25 5.07 -9.98
N GLN A 86 -3.38 4.07 -10.13
CA GLN A 86 -1.94 4.27 -10.25
C GLN A 86 -1.57 5.10 -11.50
N HIS A 87 -2.22 4.87 -12.64
CA HIS A 87 -2.00 5.66 -13.85
C HIS A 87 -2.45 7.11 -13.70
N LEU A 88 -3.57 7.35 -13.01
CA LEU A 88 -4.04 8.70 -12.70
C LEU A 88 -3.04 9.43 -11.80
N LEU A 89 -2.56 8.77 -10.73
CA LEU A 89 -1.55 9.35 -9.84
C LEU A 89 -0.23 9.67 -10.57
N ALA A 90 0.20 8.79 -11.46
CA ALA A 90 1.46 8.97 -12.21
C ALA A 90 1.40 10.09 -13.25
N ASN A 91 0.22 10.35 -13.85
CA ASN A 91 0.06 11.28 -14.97
C ASN A 91 -0.62 12.61 -14.58
N MET A 92 -1.14 12.72 -13.37
CA MET A 92 -1.77 13.93 -12.83
C MET A 92 -0.93 14.51 -11.68
N MET A 93 -1.01 15.82 -11.45
CA MET A 93 -0.42 16.41 -10.23
C MET A 93 -1.16 15.87 -9.02
N LEU A 94 -0.45 15.59 -7.92
CA LEU A 94 -1.04 15.03 -6.68
C LEU A 94 -2.20 15.86 -6.13
N SER A 95 -2.11 17.20 -6.23
CA SER A 95 -3.19 18.12 -5.88
C SER A 95 -4.48 17.92 -6.69
N GLU A 96 -4.37 17.34 -7.88
CA GLU A 96 -5.51 17.08 -8.75
C GLU A 96 -6.28 15.81 -8.39
N THR A 97 -5.71 14.99 -7.49
CA THR A 97 -6.29 13.71 -7.05
C THR A 97 -6.58 13.64 -5.56
N ASP A 98 -6.47 14.77 -4.84
CA ASP A 98 -6.56 14.79 -3.36
C ASP A 98 -7.88 14.20 -2.84
N ASP A 99 -9.03 14.53 -3.46
CA ASP A 99 -10.33 13.97 -3.06
C ASP A 99 -10.37 12.44 -3.23
N ALA A 100 -9.77 11.91 -4.30
CA ALA A 100 -9.70 10.48 -4.55
C ALA A 100 -8.81 9.76 -3.51
N ILE A 101 -7.71 10.41 -3.12
CA ILE A 101 -6.82 9.91 -2.07
C ILE A 101 -7.54 9.94 -0.72
N GLU A 102 -8.28 11.02 -0.44
CA GLU A 102 -9.03 11.13 0.81
C GLU A 102 -10.11 10.05 0.95
N GLU A 103 -10.85 9.73 -0.12
CA GLU A 103 -11.81 8.61 -0.11
C GLU A 103 -11.12 7.26 0.19
N VAL A 104 -9.94 7.00 -0.37
CA VAL A 104 -9.14 5.81 -0.05
C VAL A 104 -8.69 5.84 1.41
N PHE A 105 -8.33 7.01 1.94
CA PHE A 105 -7.91 7.16 3.32
C PHE A 105 -9.05 7.01 4.32
N GLN A 106 -10.27 7.37 3.97
CA GLN A 106 -11.45 7.10 4.80
C GLN A 106 -11.70 5.60 4.99
N ARG A 107 -11.39 4.79 3.95
CA ARG A 107 -11.48 3.32 3.98
C ARG A 107 -10.09 2.64 3.99
N PHE A 108 -9.09 3.31 4.56
CA PHE A 108 -7.68 2.90 4.54
C PHE A 108 -7.46 1.45 4.94
N HIS A 109 -8.09 1.02 6.04
CA HIS A 109 -7.92 -0.32 6.58
C HIS A 109 -8.42 -1.41 5.62
N GLU A 110 -9.53 -1.14 4.97
CA GLU A 110 -10.08 -2.04 3.96
C GLU A 110 -9.15 -2.13 2.75
N CYS A 111 -8.74 -0.98 2.20
CA CYS A 111 -7.87 -0.93 1.03
C CYS A 111 -6.50 -1.60 1.27
N ILE A 112 -5.87 -1.34 2.43
CA ILE A 112 -4.53 -1.86 2.71
C ILE A 112 -4.51 -3.38 2.94
N CYS A 113 -5.61 -3.95 3.40
CA CYS A 113 -5.76 -5.39 3.60
C CYS A 113 -6.35 -6.10 2.37
N HIS A 114 -6.66 -5.38 1.30
CA HIS A 114 -7.22 -5.91 0.06
C HIS A 114 -6.14 -6.29 -0.97
N PRO A 115 -6.29 -7.40 -1.74
CA PRO A 115 -5.32 -7.84 -2.73
C PRO A 115 -4.96 -6.77 -3.79
N TRP A 116 -5.91 -5.92 -4.17
CA TRP A 116 -5.73 -4.85 -5.15
C TRP A 116 -5.50 -3.49 -4.52
N GLY A 117 -6.27 -3.13 -3.49
CA GLY A 117 -6.15 -1.84 -2.81
C GLY A 117 -4.76 -1.57 -2.22
N VAL A 118 -4.08 -2.62 -1.77
CA VAL A 118 -2.70 -2.49 -1.25
C VAL A 118 -1.73 -1.90 -2.28
N TRP A 119 -1.93 -2.14 -3.57
CA TRP A 119 -1.08 -1.58 -4.63
C TRP A 119 -1.21 -0.07 -4.76
N VAL A 120 -2.43 0.46 -4.55
CA VAL A 120 -2.65 1.92 -4.52
C VAL A 120 -1.93 2.54 -3.33
N ILE A 121 -2.05 1.93 -2.14
CA ILE A 121 -1.33 2.41 -0.94
C ILE A 121 0.19 2.35 -1.12
N GLN A 122 0.73 1.27 -1.69
CA GLN A 122 2.17 1.16 -1.98
C GLN A 122 2.61 2.24 -2.97
N HIS A 123 1.85 2.48 -4.03
CA HIS A 123 2.14 3.54 -5.00
C HIS A 123 2.18 4.93 -4.34
N LEU A 124 1.25 5.22 -3.42
CA LEU A 124 1.25 6.46 -2.65
C LEU A 124 2.44 6.58 -1.69
N ILE A 125 2.93 5.46 -1.13
CA ILE A 125 4.16 5.44 -0.33
C ILE A 125 5.40 5.72 -1.19
N GLU A 126 5.48 5.13 -2.36
CA GLU A 126 6.65 5.25 -3.25
C GLU A 126 6.73 6.61 -3.92
N TYR A 127 5.63 7.10 -4.46
CA TYR A 127 5.58 8.28 -5.34
C TYR A 127 4.82 9.48 -4.77
N GLY A 128 4.11 9.31 -3.65
CA GLY A 128 3.35 10.38 -3.02
C GLY A 128 4.22 11.51 -2.44
N SER A 129 3.60 12.63 -2.14
CA SER A 129 4.25 13.75 -1.46
C SER A 129 4.73 13.34 -0.05
N PRO A 130 5.69 14.06 0.54
CA PRO A 130 6.10 13.80 1.92
C PRO A 130 4.94 13.83 2.91
N ALA A 131 3.94 14.70 2.71
CA ALA A 131 2.75 14.79 3.55
C ALA A 131 1.87 13.53 3.44
N ILE A 132 1.65 13.01 2.22
CA ILE A 132 0.92 11.76 1.98
C ILE A 132 1.66 10.58 2.64
N ARG A 133 2.97 10.49 2.46
CA ARG A 133 3.79 9.44 3.09
C ARG A 133 3.72 9.48 4.61
N GLU A 134 3.80 10.66 5.22
CA GLU A 134 3.68 10.81 6.68
C GLU A 134 2.27 10.41 7.16
N CYS A 135 1.21 10.82 6.45
CA CYS A 135 -0.15 10.42 6.77
C CYS A 135 -0.32 8.89 6.73
N ILE A 136 0.21 8.22 5.70
CA ILE A 136 0.18 6.75 5.60
C ILE A 136 1.01 6.11 6.72
N ALA A 137 2.20 6.65 7.01
CA ALA A 137 3.07 6.15 8.08
C ALA A 137 2.36 6.18 9.45
N GLN A 138 1.66 7.27 9.76
CA GLN A 138 0.89 7.39 11.01
C GLN A 138 -0.27 6.38 11.05
N ARG A 139 -0.99 6.19 9.94
CA ARG A 139 -2.07 5.20 9.84
C ARG A 139 -1.56 3.77 9.99
N LEU A 140 -0.40 3.44 9.42
CA LEU A 140 0.26 2.14 9.60
C LEU A 140 0.66 1.90 11.05
N ILE A 141 1.20 2.91 11.73
CA ILE A 141 1.58 2.82 13.14
C ILE A 141 0.34 2.60 14.02
N SER A 142 -0.74 3.33 13.78
CA SER A 142 -1.98 3.21 14.57
C SER A 142 -2.70 1.87 14.36
N SER A 143 -2.57 1.25 13.19
CA SER A 143 -3.17 -0.04 12.84
C SER A 143 -2.17 -1.20 12.79
N ALA A 144 -1.00 -1.05 13.44
CA ALA A 144 0.14 -1.97 13.32
C ALA A 144 -0.23 -3.45 13.55
N ALA A 145 -1.11 -3.75 14.51
CA ALA A 145 -1.54 -5.10 14.79
C ALA A 145 -2.20 -5.77 13.57
N THR A 146 -3.17 -5.10 12.98
CA THR A 146 -3.94 -5.67 11.86
C THR A 146 -3.11 -5.72 10.58
N VAL A 147 -2.39 -4.64 10.26
CA VAL A 147 -1.63 -4.56 9.00
C VAL A 147 -0.42 -5.49 8.98
N SER A 148 0.28 -5.67 10.13
CA SER A 148 1.44 -6.58 10.19
C SER A 148 1.06 -8.05 10.06
N LEU A 149 -0.12 -8.43 10.51
CA LEU A 149 -0.61 -9.80 10.46
C LEU A 149 -1.39 -10.13 9.18
N SER A 150 -1.81 -9.11 8.43
CA SER A 150 -2.43 -9.28 7.12
C SER A 150 -1.41 -9.64 6.05
N SER A 151 -1.76 -10.60 5.17
CA SER A 151 -0.91 -10.98 4.03
C SER A 151 -0.65 -9.84 3.05
N TYR A 152 -1.61 -8.93 2.89
CA TYR A 152 -1.50 -7.76 2.02
C TYR A 152 -0.97 -6.55 2.80
N GLY A 153 -1.50 -6.27 3.98
CA GLY A 153 -1.03 -5.18 4.84
C GLY A 153 0.47 -5.26 5.13
N SER A 154 1.00 -6.47 5.36
CA SER A 154 2.45 -6.68 5.57
C SER A 154 3.31 -6.19 4.40
N LYS A 155 2.82 -6.24 3.15
CA LYS A 155 3.52 -5.72 1.97
C LYS A 155 3.61 -4.19 2.00
N ALA A 156 2.53 -3.52 2.40
CA ALA A 156 2.53 -2.07 2.56
C ALA A 156 3.46 -1.63 3.70
N VAL A 157 3.50 -2.38 4.82
CA VAL A 157 4.47 -2.14 5.91
C VAL A 157 5.91 -2.25 5.39
N GLN A 158 6.24 -3.31 4.64
CA GLN A 158 7.57 -3.48 4.03
C GLN A 158 7.90 -2.35 3.05
N CYS A 159 6.92 -1.87 2.27
CA CYS A 159 7.08 -0.72 1.40
C CYS A 159 7.39 0.55 2.23
N ALA A 160 6.62 0.83 3.28
CA ALA A 160 6.85 1.96 4.18
C ALA A 160 8.21 1.88 4.90
N GLN A 161 8.63 0.69 5.28
CA GLN A 161 9.96 0.48 5.87
C GLN A 161 11.10 0.88 4.93
N ARG A 162 10.94 0.81 3.62
CA ARG A 162 11.94 1.25 2.63
C ARG A 162 11.88 2.74 2.31
N HIS A 163 10.68 3.35 2.35
CA HIS A 163 10.43 4.70 1.80
C HIS A 163 10.13 5.78 2.84
N CYS A 164 9.70 5.42 4.07
CA CYS A 164 9.33 6.40 5.10
C CYS A 164 10.47 6.74 6.10
N GLY A 165 11.67 6.21 5.89
CA GLY A 165 12.87 6.57 6.64
C GLY A 165 12.95 6.05 8.07
N GLU A 166 14.00 6.45 8.77
CA GLU A 166 14.36 5.94 10.10
C GLU A 166 13.33 6.27 11.19
N VAL A 167 12.69 7.43 11.11
CA VAL A 167 11.69 7.85 12.10
C VAL A 167 10.50 6.89 12.12
N PHE A 168 10.01 6.49 10.94
CA PHE A 168 8.96 5.48 10.83
C PHE A 168 9.42 4.14 11.40
N GLN A 169 10.61 3.66 11.02
CA GLN A 169 11.20 2.40 11.48
C GLN A 169 11.23 2.33 13.02
N ASN A 170 11.73 3.39 13.63
CA ASN A 170 11.85 3.46 15.08
C ASN A 170 10.51 3.48 15.80
N LYS A 171 9.56 4.33 15.33
CA LYS A 171 8.20 4.39 15.91
C LYS A 171 7.45 3.07 15.72
N TYR A 172 7.59 2.44 14.55
CA TYR A 172 6.94 1.17 14.26
C TYR A 172 7.48 0.04 15.14
N ALA A 173 8.81 -0.04 15.33
CA ALA A 173 9.43 -0.97 16.27
C ALA A 173 8.93 -0.76 17.70
N ASP A 174 8.83 0.49 18.16
CA ASP A 174 8.34 0.80 19.50
C ASP A 174 6.89 0.30 19.71
N VAL A 175 6.02 0.43 18.71
CA VAL A 175 4.63 -0.07 18.79
C VAL A 175 4.60 -1.59 18.81
N LEU A 176 5.39 -2.26 17.97
CA LEU A 176 5.44 -3.73 17.94
C LEU A 176 6.02 -4.34 19.22
N CYS A 177 6.97 -3.66 19.86
CA CYS A 177 7.62 -4.13 21.10
C CYS A 177 6.81 -3.86 22.36
N ARG A 178 5.75 -3.02 22.31
CA ARG A 178 4.90 -2.78 23.48
C ARG A 178 4.08 -4.02 23.82
N VAL A 179 3.95 -4.29 25.09
CA VAL A 179 2.97 -5.25 25.60
C VAL A 179 1.62 -4.54 25.59
N THR A 180 0.80 -4.78 24.59
CA THR A 180 -0.59 -4.31 24.56
C THR A 180 -1.44 -5.27 25.37
N ALA A 181 -2.12 -4.76 26.39
CA ALA A 181 -3.29 -5.45 26.92
C ALA A 181 -4.28 -5.57 25.75
N SER A 182 -4.65 -6.79 25.40
CA SER A 182 -5.45 -7.11 24.21
C SER A 182 -6.72 -6.27 24.18
N HIS A 183 -6.85 -5.35 23.22
CA HIS A 183 -8.05 -4.53 22.96
C HIS A 183 -9.16 -5.31 22.22
N HIS A 184 -9.18 -6.64 22.27
CA HIS A 184 -10.31 -7.44 21.83
C HIS A 184 -11.13 -7.91 23.02
N GLU A 185 -12.09 -7.07 23.42
CA GLU A 185 -13.03 -7.27 24.54
C GLU A 185 -14.05 -8.41 24.36
N THR A 186 -13.89 -9.35 23.47
CA THR A 186 -14.92 -10.39 23.26
C THR A 186 -14.48 -11.83 23.45
N VAL A 187 -13.19 -12.12 23.60
CA VAL A 187 -12.72 -13.47 23.96
C VAL A 187 -11.56 -13.34 24.94
N ARG A 188 -11.71 -13.83 26.15
CA ARG A 188 -10.61 -13.90 27.14
C ARG A 188 -9.43 -14.67 26.52
N PRO A 189 -8.27 -14.03 26.30
CA PRO A 189 -7.09 -14.74 25.80
C PRO A 189 -6.63 -15.71 26.87
N LYS A 190 -6.65 -17.02 26.57
CA LYS A 190 -6.10 -18.08 27.42
C LYS A 190 -4.56 -18.09 27.33
N GLY A 191 -3.89 -16.97 27.65
CA GLY A 191 -2.42 -16.95 27.63
C GLY A 191 -1.83 -15.62 28.09
N PRO A 192 -0.54 -15.57 28.44
CA PRO A 192 0.13 -14.32 28.82
C PRO A 192 0.10 -13.34 27.62
N SER A 193 -0.20 -12.07 27.90
CA SER A 193 -0.13 -11.00 26.92
C SER A 193 1.30 -10.89 26.38
N ARG A 194 1.48 -11.11 25.06
CA ARG A 194 2.79 -11.02 24.39
C ARG A 194 2.90 -9.71 23.62
N PRO A 195 4.10 -9.15 23.48
CA PRO A 195 4.33 -8.05 22.56
C PRO A 195 3.94 -8.45 21.12
N LEU A 196 3.38 -7.51 20.35
CA LEU A 196 2.94 -7.74 18.98
C LEU A 196 4.06 -8.24 18.06
N ILE A 197 5.31 -7.85 18.32
CA ILE A 197 6.48 -8.33 17.57
C ILE A 197 6.59 -9.85 17.58
N ILE A 198 6.14 -10.53 18.63
CA ILE A 198 6.21 -11.98 18.75
C ILE A 198 5.13 -12.64 17.87
N GLU A 199 3.96 -12.05 17.77
CA GLU A 199 2.90 -12.51 16.86
C GLU A 199 3.32 -12.29 15.40
N VAL A 200 3.91 -11.14 15.10
CA VAL A 200 4.48 -10.84 13.78
C VAL A 200 5.60 -11.83 13.43
N ALA A 201 6.50 -12.12 14.36
CA ALA A 201 7.59 -13.09 14.16
C ALA A 201 7.07 -14.52 13.90
N ALA A 202 5.94 -14.89 14.50
CA ALA A 202 5.29 -16.18 14.29
C ALA A 202 4.46 -16.23 12.99
N ALA A 203 4.07 -15.08 12.44
CA ALA A 203 3.25 -14.98 11.25
C ALA A 203 4.02 -15.34 9.97
N GLN A 204 3.33 -15.93 8.99
CA GLN A 204 3.92 -16.33 7.70
C GLN A 204 4.59 -15.16 6.95
N HIS A 205 4.03 -13.96 7.07
CA HIS A 205 4.47 -12.76 6.36
C HIS A 205 5.30 -11.80 7.24
N GLY A 206 5.59 -12.19 8.50
CA GLY A 206 6.26 -11.30 9.46
C GLY A 206 7.78 -11.25 9.33
N LEU A 207 8.41 -12.31 8.79
CA LEU A 207 9.87 -12.40 8.72
C LEU A 207 10.52 -11.23 7.97
N PRO A 208 10.02 -10.76 6.81
CA PRO A 208 10.59 -9.59 6.14
C PRO A 208 10.50 -8.29 6.95
N ILE A 209 9.38 -8.08 7.68
CA ILE A 209 9.20 -6.93 8.57
C ILE A 209 10.28 -6.97 9.67
N LEU A 210 10.44 -8.13 10.32
CA LEU A 210 11.43 -8.32 11.36
C LEU A 210 12.85 -8.11 10.84
N THR A 211 13.19 -8.66 9.66
CA THR A 211 14.50 -8.47 9.03
C THR A 211 14.82 -6.99 8.84
N GLN A 212 13.86 -6.23 8.30
CA GLN A 212 14.05 -4.81 8.07
C GLN A 212 14.22 -4.03 9.39
N LEU A 213 13.46 -4.35 10.43
CA LEU A 213 13.62 -3.73 11.75
C LEU A 213 14.99 -4.02 12.35
N LEU A 214 15.51 -5.25 12.23
CA LEU A 214 16.83 -5.61 12.72
C LEU A 214 17.96 -4.89 11.98
N THR A 215 17.78 -4.50 10.73
CA THR A 215 18.80 -3.78 9.94
C THR A 215 18.71 -2.27 10.07
N SER A 216 17.51 -1.70 10.22
CA SER A 216 17.27 -0.26 10.06
C SER A 216 16.93 0.50 11.33
N THR A 217 16.74 -0.18 12.48
CA THR A 217 16.48 0.49 13.76
C THR A 217 17.75 0.76 14.56
N THR A 218 17.64 1.61 15.57
CA THR A 218 18.74 1.91 16.48
C THR A 218 19.23 0.65 17.22
N PRO A 219 20.52 0.59 17.63
CA PRO A 219 21.08 -0.57 18.35
C PRO A 219 20.26 -0.96 19.58
N ALA A 220 19.78 0.00 20.38
CA ALA A 220 18.97 -0.27 21.56
C ALA A 220 17.66 -0.98 21.24
N ARG A 221 16.95 -0.55 20.16
CA ARG A 221 15.72 -1.21 19.71
C ARG A 221 15.99 -2.59 19.14
N ARG A 222 17.07 -2.75 18.41
CA ARG A 222 17.51 -4.06 17.89
C ARG A 222 17.75 -5.04 19.01
N THR A 223 18.49 -4.64 20.07
CA THR A 223 18.70 -5.47 21.27
C THR A 223 17.38 -5.85 21.92
N LEU A 224 16.48 -4.87 22.10
CA LEU A 224 15.15 -5.13 22.67
C LEU A 224 14.36 -6.17 21.85
N ILE A 225 14.33 -6.07 20.53
CA ILE A 225 13.67 -7.03 19.65
C ILE A 225 14.27 -8.43 19.83
N ILE A 226 15.60 -8.54 19.84
CA ILE A 226 16.32 -9.81 20.02
C ILE A 226 15.98 -10.44 21.37
N ASP A 227 15.98 -9.67 22.42
CA ASP A 227 15.69 -10.16 23.77
C ASP A 227 14.24 -10.61 23.90
N LEU A 228 13.27 -9.86 23.37
CA LEU A 228 11.86 -10.28 23.33
C LEU A 228 11.69 -11.60 22.58
N VAL A 229 12.35 -11.78 21.43
CA VAL A 229 12.32 -13.02 20.65
C VAL A 229 12.95 -14.18 21.45
N ARG A 230 14.06 -13.95 22.13
CA ARG A 230 14.70 -14.97 23.00
C ARG A 230 13.81 -15.39 24.17
N MET A 231 13.19 -14.43 24.85
CA MET A 231 12.27 -14.70 25.97
C MET A 231 11.03 -15.51 25.54
N ASN A 232 10.62 -15.44 24.28
CA ASN A 232 9.49 -16.15 23.71
C ASN A 232 9.90 -17.37 22.85
N ALA A 233 11.09 -17.91 23.05
CA ALA A 233 11.67 -18.99 22.24
C ALA A 233 10.77 -20.22 22.12
N VAL A 234 10.14 -20.66 23.22
CA VAL A 234 9.27 -21.84 23.25
C VAL A 234 8.08 -21.65 22.31
N PHE A 235 7.42 -20.49 22.38
CA PHE A 235 6.29 -20.18 21.50
C PHE A 235 6.73 -20.07 20.03
N LEU A 236 7.81 -19.38 19.74
CA LEU A 236 8.28 -19.19 18.37
C LEU A 236 8.73 -20.50 17.73
N LYS A 237 9.41 -21.36 18.46
CA LYS A 237 9.85 -22.68 17.94
C LYS A 237 8.71 -23.66 17.69
N SER A 238 7.49 -23.39 18.17
CA SER A 238 6.33 -24.24 17.93
C SER A 238 5.80 -24.21 16.49
N ASN A 239 6.21 -23.20 15.69
CA ASN A 239 5.82 -23.12 14.29
C ASN A 239 7.03 -22.76 13.38
N ARG A 240 6.87 -23.05 12.08
CA ARG A 240 7.95 -22.90 11.09
C ARG A 240 8.42 -21.43 10.92
N SER A 241 7.49 -20.49 10.90
CA SER A 241 7.81 -19.06 10.73
C SER A 241 8.52 -18.50 11.95
N GLY A 242 8.01 -18.77 13.13
CA GLY A 242 8.63 -18.38 14.40
C GLY A 242 10.02 -18.99 14.60
N ALA A 243 10.23 -20.25 14.23
CA ALA A 243 11.54 -20.88 14.30
C ALA A 243 12.57 -20.16 13.40
N ARG A 244 12.18 -19.74 12.19
CA ARG A 244 13.03 -18.93 11.29
C ARG A 244 13.33 -17.56 11.88
N ALA A 245 12.32 -16.88 12.45
CA ALA A 245 12.50 -15.59 13.11
C ALA A 245 13.45 -15.68 14.30
N PHE A 246 13.33 -16.76 15.10
CA PHE A 246 14.25 -17.04 16.20
C PHE A 246 15.71 -17.24 15.73
N GLN A 247 15.92 -18.01 14.65
CA GLN A 247 17.25 -18.22 14.07
C GLN A 247 17.84 -16.91 13.54
N LEU A 248 17.03 -16.09 12.84
CA LEU A 248 17.43 -14.77 12.35
C LEU A 248 17.93 -13.86 13.49
N CYS A 249 17.15 -13.72 14.57
CA CYS A 249 17.54 -12.93 15.74
C CYS A 249 18.80 -13.48 16.43
N GLY A 250 18.99 -14.80 16.44
CA GLY A 250 20.22 -15.43 16.91
C GLY A 250 21.45 -14.96 16.14
N ALA A 251 21.40 -14.98 14.81
CA ALA A 251 22.50 -14.54 13.95
C ALA A 251 22.83 -13.05 14.18
N TYR A 252 21.84 -12.18 14.27
CA TYR A 252 22.06 -10.74 14.57
C TYR A 252 22.60 -10.51 15.99
N GLY A 253 22.23 -11.31 16.96
CA GLY A 253 22.75 -11.22 18.33
C GLY A 253 24.24 -11.55 18.45
N TYR A 254 24.76 -12.49 17.65
CA TYR A 254 26.20 -12.77 17.60
C TYR A 254 27.01 -11.62 17.04
N VAL A 255 26.52 -10.92 16.04
CA VAL A 255 27.21 -9.78 15.42
C VAL A 255 27.34 -8.60 16.40
N LEU A 256 26.32 -8.35 17.23
CA LEU A 256 26.32 -7.27 18.22
C LEU A 256 27.30 -7.48 19.40
N HIS A 257 27.70 -8.73 19.67
CA HIS A 257 28.69 -9.02 20.73
C HIS A 257 30.13 -9.00 20.24
N GLN A 258 30.37 -8.81 18.94
CA GLN A 258 31.70 -8.74 18.35
C GLN A 258 32.09 -7.32 17.89
N SER A 259 31.19 -6.36 17.97
CA SER A 259 31.40 -4.94 17.67
C SER A 259 31.37 -4.09 18.94
#